data_e0695e6a1f6baeb495bb878184cf55ec
#
_entry.id   e0695e6a1f6baeb495bb878184cf55ec
#
_cell.length_a   1.000
_cell.length_b   1.000
_cell.length_c   1.000
_cell.angle_alpha   90.00
_cell.angle_beta   90.00
_cell.angle_gamma   90.00
#
_symmetry.space_group_name_H-M   'P 1'
#
loop_
_entity.id
_entity.type
_entity.pdbx_description
1 polymer ?
#
loop_
_entity_poly.entity_id
_entity_poly.type
_entity_poly.pdbx_seq_one_letter_code
_entity_poly.pdbx_strand_id
1 'polypeptide(L)'
;MPFKGKNILELGGKNASLSLWAAEKGGLVTCSDIVGFENQYSQKVNPIEKGSIRYEIIDALDIGLKETYDFILFKSMLGGIGRIGFEKLQMDVMRQVHKSFKKGGEVLFIENMIGTWFHHYFRNRYGAGKNYWCYPTLRKFGEFSKLFDKVSYRTFGYIGGSDFPLKKIRSKLDIYLEQITHPSCHYIYAGIYQK
;
A
#
# COMPACT_ATOMS: atom_id res chain seq x y z
N MET A 1 17.15 7.30 12.27
CA MET A 1 16.25 6.81 11.21
C MET A 1 15.14 6.02 11.87
N PRO A 2 13.87 6.15 11.45
CA PRO A 2 12.72 5.58 12.19
C PRO A 2 12.71 4.05 12.23
N PHE A 3 13.35 3.34 11.29
CA PHE A 3 13.27 1.88 11.17
C PHE A 3 14.36 1.09 11.88
N LYS A 4 15.42 1.72 12.38
CA LYS A 4 16.55 0.99 12.99
C LYS A 4 16.09 0.14 14.20
N GLY A 5 16.27 -1.18 14.09
CA GLY A 5 15.89 -2.16 15.13
C GLY A 5 14.37 -2.33 15.31
N LYS A 6 13.54 -1.83 14.40
CA LYS A 6 12.09 -1.93 14.46
C LYS A 6 11.57 -3.16 13.73
N ASN A 7 10.53 -3.78 14.27
CA ASN A 7 9.83 -4.88 13.63
C ASN A 7 8.86 -4.33 12.58
N ILE A 8 9.06 -4.73 11.34
CA ILE A 8 8.32 -4.23 10.18
C ILE A 8 7.68 -5.39 9.44
N LEU A 9 6.41 -5.25 9.06
CA LEU A 9 5.72 -6.17 8.17
C LEU A 9 5.46 -5.49 6.83
N GLU A 10 5.85 -6.10 5.71
CA GLU A 10 5.33 -5.75 4.39
C GLU A 10 4.24 -6.75 4.00
N LEU A 11 3.03 -6.26 3.70
CA LEU A 11 1.92 -7.05 3.16
C LEU A 11 1.87 -6.94 1.64
N GLY A 12 1.71 -8.08 0.94
CA GLY A 12 1.70 -8.11 -0.52
C GLY A 12 3.06 -7.77 -1.13
N GLY A 13 4.12 -8.16 -0.46
CA GLY A 13 5.52 -7.81 -0.78
C GLY A 13 6.16 -8.69 -1.86
N LYS A 14 5.42 -9.18 -2.84
CA LYS A 14 5.91 -10.10 -3.88
C LYS A 14 7.29 -9.75 -4.44
N ASN A 15 7.56 -8.48 -4.67
CA ASN A 15 8.83 -7.98 -5.22
C ASN A 15 9.78 -7.45 -4.13
N ALA A 16 9.42 -7.55 -2.86
CA ALA A 16 10.18 -7.11 -1.69
C ALA A 16 10.72 -5.65 -1.77
N SER A 17 10.12 -4.78 -2.58
CA SER A 17 10.68 -3.45 -2.84
C SER A 17 10.64 -2.54 -1.61
N LEU A 18 9.55 -2.59 -0.83
CA LEU A 18 9.44 -1.85 0.42
C LEU A 18 10.25 -2.52 1.53
N SER A 19 10.32 -3.86 1.54
CA SER A 19 11.14 -4.64 2.47
C SER A 19 12.62 -4.31 2.32
N LEU A 20 13.15 -4.28 1.10
CA LEU A 20 14.53 -3.90 0.82
C LEU A 20 14.82 -2.48 1.30
N TRP A 21 13.95 -1.53 0.95
CA TRP A 21 14.07 -0.15 1.40
C TRP A 21 14.06 -0.01 2.92
N ALA A 22 13.17 -0.72 3.62
CA ALA A 22 13.07 -0.67 5.07
C ALA A 22 14.28 -1.34 5.77
N ALA A 23 14.76 -2.47 5.23
CA ALA A 23 15.92 -3.16 5.76
C ALA A 23 17.23 -2.35 5.56
N GLU A 24 17.41 -1.66 4.42
CA GLU A 24 18.51 -0.71 4.21
C GLU A 24 18.52 0.43 5.26
N LYS A 25 17.34 0.75 5.82
CA LYS A 25 17.18 1.71 6.93
C LYS A 25 17.38 1.08 8.32
N GLY A 26 17.78 -0.21 8.37
CA GLY A 26 18.06 -0.93 9.61
C GLY A 26 16.85 -1.65 10.23
N GLY A 27 15.75 -1.81 9.50
CA GLY A 27 14.56 -2.53 9.95
C GLY A 27 14.74 -4.04 10.00
N LEU A 28 14.03 -4.71 10.91
CA LEU A 28 13.85 -6.15 10.97
C LEU A 28 12.54 -6.47 10.24
N VAL A 29 12.63 -6.87 8.98
CA VAL A 29 11.48 -6.91 8.07
C VAL A 29 10.98 -8.34 7.87
N THR A 30 9.68 -8.54 8.04
CA THR A 30 8.93 -9.68 7.52
C THR A 30 8.28 -9.26 6.21
N CYS A 31 8.77 -9.77 5.10
CA CYS A 31 8.16 -9.61 3.78
C CYS A 31 7.12 -10.70 3.58
N SER A 32 5.86 -10.35 3.36
CA SER A 32 4.79 -11.35 3.26
C SER A 32 3.96 -11.21 1.99
N ASP A 33 3.50 -12.36 1.50
CA ASP A 33 2.52 -12.45 0.42
C ASP A 33 1.66 -13.72 0.62
N ILE A 34 0.43 -13.73 0.12
CA ILE A 34 -0.48 -14.88 0.23
C ILE A 34 -0.09 -16.01 -0.75
N VAL A 35 0.52 -15.68 -1.87
CA VAL A 35 0.88 -16.66 -2.92
C VAL A 35 2.21 -17.35 -2.62
N GLY A 36 2.93 -16.90 -1.60
CA GLY A 36 4.30 -17.34 -1.32
C GLY A 36 5.32 -16.73 -2.28
N PHE A 37 6.58 -16.91 -1.96
CA PHE A 37 7.69 -16.36 -2.72
C PHE A 37 8.25 -17.46 -3.63
N GLU A 38 8.25 -17.25 -4.93
CA GLU A 38 9.01 -18.10 -5.85
C GLU A 38 10.49 -18.05 -5.47
N ASN A 39 11.18 -19.18 -5.47
CA ASN A 39 12.59 -19.35 -5.05
C ASN A 39 13.60 -18.36 -5.64
N GLN A 40 13.20 -17.59 -6.64
CA GLN A 40 14.05 -16.59 -7.30
C GLN A 40 14.37 -15.36 -6.43
N TYR A 41 13.55 -15.05 -5.43
CA TYR A 41 13.73 -13.86 -4.58
C TYR A 41 14.51 -14.17 -3.31
N SER A 42 14.38 -15.37 -2.75
CA SER A 42 15.14 -15.80 -1.57
C SER A 42 16.66 -15.91 -1.85
N GLN A 43 17.05 -16.08 -3.11
CA GLN A 43 18.46 -16.19 -3.52
C GLN A 43 19.11 -14.85 -3.88
N LYS A 44 18.35 -13.78 -4.09
CA LYS A 44 18.86 -12.47 -4.52
C LYS A 44 19.08 -11.46 -3.40
N VAL A 45 18.70 -11.79 -2.17
CA VAL A 45 18.92 -10.89 -1.05
C VAL A 45 20.33 -11.12 -0.53
N ASN A 46 21.27 -10.34 -1.01
CA ASN A 46 22.56 -10.18 -0.36
C ASN A 46 22.33 -9.76 1.11
N PRO A 47 23.13 -10.25 2.05
CA PRO A 47 23.01 -9.83 3.44
C PRO A 47 23.10 -8.31 3.51
N ILE A 48 22.02 -7.67 3.97
CA ILE A 48 22.00 -6.22 4.12
C ILE A 48 22.73 -5.91 5.42
N GLU A 49 23.81 -5.18 5.35
CA GLU A 49 24.68 -4.86 6.49
C GLU A 49 23.96 -4.20 7.69
N LYS A 50 22.77 -3.66 7.48
CA LYS A 50 22.06 -2.81 8.48
C LYS A 50 20.75 -3.36 9.00
N GLY A 51 20.17 -4.36 8.35
CA GLY A 51 18.87 -4.93 8.72
C GLY A 51 18.74 -6.37 8.26
N SER A 52 17.54 -6.94 8.38
CA SER A 52 17.25 -8.31 7.92
C SER A 52 15.91 -8.39 7.25
N ILE A 53 15.78 -9.32 6.30
CA ILE A 53 14.51 -9.66 5.68
C ILE A 53 14.29 -11.16 5.85
N ARG A 54 13.10 -11.53 6.33
CA ARG A 54 12.58 -12.89 6.28
C ARG A 54 11.31 -12.91 5.44
N TYR A 55 11.05 -14.02 4.78
CA TYR A 55 9.88 -14.19 3.92
C TYR A 55 8.89 -15.13 4.59
N GLU A 56 7.62 -14.72 4.68
CA GLU A 56 6.56 -15.51 5.30
C GLU A 56 5.29 -15.46 4.44
N ILE A 57 4.50 -16.53 4.46
CA ILE A 57 3.17 -16.55 3.88
C ILE A 57 2.21 -16.03 4.94
N ILE A 58 1.64 -14.84 4.73
CA ILE A 58 0.68 -14.23 5.65
C ILE A 58 -0.50 -13.71 4.83
N ASP A 59 -1.72 -14.11 5.22
CA ASP A 59 -2.94 -13.53 4.70
C ASP A 59 -3.19 -12.19 5.39
N ALA A 60 -3.37 -11.12 4.62
CA ALA A 60 -3.69 -9.80 5.14
C ALA A 60 -5.05 -9.76 5.87
N LEU A 61 -5.93 -10.74 5.62
CA LEU A 61 -7.20 -10.93 6.34
C LEU A 61 -7.03 -11.67 7.67
N ASP A 62 -5.91 -12.34 7.88
CA ASP A 62 -5.55 -13.03 9.13
C ASP A 62 -4.04 -12.95 9.37
N ILE A 63 -3.57 -11.82 9.88
CA ILE A 63 -2.14 -11.63 10.18
C ILE A 63 -1.69 -12.50 11.36
N GLY A 64 -2.62 -12.99 12.19
CA GLY A 64 -2.35 -13.93 13.28
C GLY A 64 -1.59 -13.39 14.48
N LEU A 65 -0.84 -12.31 14.33
CA LEU A 65 0.02 -11.72 15.35
C LEU A 65 -0.59 -10.43 15.91
N LYS A 66 -0.69 -10.32 17.24
CA LYS A 66 -1.16 -9.11 17.91
C LYS A 66 0.04 -8.36 18.49
N GLU A 67 -0.02 -7.03 18.46
CA GLU A 67 0.93 -6.13 19.11
C GLU A 67 2.41 -6.47 18.84
N THR A 68 2.72 -6.87 17.60
CA THR A 68 4.04 -7.37 17.22
C THR A 68 4.85 -6.37 16.42
N TYR A 69 4.20 -5.58 15.57
CA TYR A 69 4.89 -4.73 14.61
C TYR A 69 4.92 -3.27 15.06
N ASP A 70 6.08 -2.64 14.84
CA ASP A 70 6.25 -1.18 14.99
C ASP A 70 5.74 -0.47 13.72
N PHE A 71 5.95 -1.11 12.53
CA PHE A 71 5.48 -0.59 11.25
C PHE A 71 4.85 -1.70 10.40
N ILE A 72 3.82 -1.34 9.64
CA ILE A 72 3.29 -2.18 8.56
C ILE A 72 3.34 -1.35 7.27
N LEU A 73 3.82 -1.98 6.19
CA LEU A 73 3.99 -1.36 4.89
C LEU A 73 3.15 -2.13 3.87
N PHE A 74 2.46 -1.42 2.97
CA PHE A 74 1.86 -2.07 1.80
C PHE A 74 1.64 -1.09 0.64
N LYS A 75 1.53 -1.66 -0.56
CA LYS A 75 1.32 -0.89 -1.78
C LYS A 75 0.38 -1.62 -2.73
N SER A 76 -0.66 -0.92 -3.22
CA SER A 76 -1.58 -1.38 -4.27
C SER A 76 -2.21 -2.76 -3.99
N MET A 77 -2.58 -3.02 -2.75
CA MET A 77 -3.09 -4.30 -2.27
C MET A 77 -4.61 -4.29 -2.09
N LEU A 78 -5.17 -3.20 -1.53
CA LEU A 78 -6.57 -3.14 -1.13
C LEU A 78 -7.54 -3.32 -2.31
N GLY A 79 -7.20 -2.79 -3.47
CA GLY A 79 -8.02 -2.96 -4.67
C GLY A 79 -8.21 -4.42 -5.09
N GLY A 80 -7.16 -5.24 -4.96
CA GLY A 80 -7.19 -6.66 -5.28
C GLY A 80 -7.93 -7.51 -4.25
N ILE A 81 -7.82 -7.15 -2.97
CA ILE A 81 -8.53 -7.82 -1.87
C ILE A 81 -10.02 -7.49 -1.91
N GLY A 82 -10.36 -6.22 -2.07
CA GLY A 82 -11.73 -5.74 -2.17
C GLY A 82 -12.34 -5.93 -3.55
N ARG A 83 -12.30 -7.15 -4.09
CA ARG A 83 -12.93 -7.48 -5.37
C ARG A 83 -14.40 -7.07 -5.37
N ILE A 84 -14.99 -6.89 -6.57
CA ILE A 84 -16.42 -6.59 -6.71
C ILE A 84 -17.25 -7.62 -5.93
N GLY A 85 -18.12 -7.14 -5.04
CA GLY A 85 -18.90 -7.96 -4.08
C GLY A 85 -18.19 -8.29 -2.76
N PHE A 86 -16.91 -7.94 -2.62
CA PHE A 86 -16.12 -8.20 -1.41
C PHE A 86 -15.45 -6.94 -0.84
N GLU A 87 -16.00 -5.76 -1.12
CA GLU A 87 -15.45 -4.46 -0.75
C GLU A 87 -15.28 -4.27 0.77
N LYS A 88 -16.08 -4.99 1.56
CA LYS A 88 -15.96 -5.00 3.03
C LYS A 88 -14.64 -5.59 3.52
N LEU A 89 -14.02 -6.50 2.77
CA LEU A 89 -12.74 -7.12 3.15
C LEU A 89 -11.61 -6.09 3.28
N GLN A 90 -11.69 -4.97 2.58
CA GLN A 90 -10.72 -3.88 2.74
C GLN A 90 -10.72 -3.32 4.18
N MET A 91 -11.91 -3.20 4.79
CA MET A 91 -12.02 -2.78 6.19
C MET A 91 -11.49 -3.86 7.14
N ASP A 92 -11.71 -5.14 6.82
CA ASP A 92 -11.21 -6.25 7.65
C ASP A 92 -9.68 -6.30 7.63
N VAL A 93 -9.03 -6.06 6.48
CA VAL A 93 -7.58 -5.88 6.42
C VAL A 93 -7.12 -4.75 7.32
N MET A 94 -7.75 -3.56 7.26
CA MET A 94 -7.35 -2.43 8.10
C MET A 94 -7.54 -2.71 9.59
N ARG A 95 -8.54 -3.52 9.97
CA ARG A 95 -8.72 -4.02 11.35
C ARG A 95 -7.59 -4.97 11.76
N GLN A 96 -7.17 -5.89 10.88
CA GLN A 96 -6.05 -6.79 11.15
C GLN A 96 -4.75 -6.01 11.31
N VAL A 97 -4.49 -5.06 10.41
CA VAL A 97 -3.35 -4.13 10.51
C VAL A 97 -3.34 -3.43 11.88
N HIS A 98 -4.47 -2.82 12.27
CA HIS A 98 -4.58 -2.13 13.57
C HIS A 98 -4.32 -3.06 14.76
N LYS A 99 -4.83 -4.31 14.74
CA LYS A 99 -4.61 -5.30 15.82
C LYS A 99 -3.16 -5.73 15.94
N SER A 100 -2.44 -5.79 14.82
CA SER A 100 -1.06 -6.28 14.76
C SER A 100 -0.02 -5.28 15.25
N PHE A 101 -0.40 -4.01 15.41
CA PHE A 101 0.49 -2.97 15.92
C PHE A 101 0.73 -3.05 17.42
N LYS A 102 1.96 -2.77 17.82
CA LYS A 102 2.28 -2.28 19.16
C LYS A 102 1.61 -0.93 19.40
N LYS A 103 1.53 -0.51 20.65
CA LYS A 103 1.09 0.85 20.99
C LYS A 103 2.01 1.87 20.31
N GLY A 104 1.41 2.81 19.57
CA GLY A 104 2.13 3.81 18.79
C GLY A 104 2.70 3.32 17.46
N GLY A 105 2.37 2.10 17.04
CA GLY A 105 2.76 1.56 15.73
C GLY A 105 2.07 2.29 14.58
N GLU A 106 2.67 2.25 13.40
CA GLU A 106 2.24 3.00 12.22
C GLU A 106 2.11 2.12 10.97
N VAL A 107 1.06 2.34 10.17
CA VAL A 107 0.99 1.85 8.80
C VAL A 107 1.37 2.96 7.82
N LEU A 108 2.28 2.64 6.90
CA LEU A 108 2.63 3.48 5.76
C LEU A 108 2.20 2.76 4.50
N PHE A 109 1.34 3.37 3.72
CA PHE A 109 0.82 2.71 2.53
C PHE A 109 0.57 3.66 1.36
N ILE A 110 0.63 3.08 0.17
CA ILE A 110 0.27 3.76 -1.07
C ILE A 110 -0.75 2.89 -1.80
N GLU A 111 -1.92 3.46 -2.06
CA GLU A 111 -3.01 2.74 -2.71
C GLU A 111 -3.58 3.48 -3.92
N ASN A 112 -4.10 2.71 -4.84
CA ASN A 112 -4.86 3.28 -5.93
C ASN A 112 -6.29 3.59 -5.46
N MET A 113 -6.76 4.81 -5.75
CA MET A 113 -8.15 5.21 -5.59
C MET A 113 -8.91 5.06 -6.91
N ILE A 114 -10.24 5.08 -6.84
CA ILE A 114 -11.09 5.06 -8.02
C ILE A 114 -10.78 6.25 -8.95
N GLY A 115 -10.48 7.43 -8.36
CA GLY A 115 -10.22 8.67 -9.12
C GLY A 115 -11.46 9.17 -9.86
N THR A 116 -11.28 9.74 -11.05
CA THR A 116 -12.37 10.18 -11.94
C THR A 116 -12.96 9.00 -12.73
N TRP A 117 -14.11 9.23 -13.38
CA TRP A 117 -14.71 8.26 -14.32
C TRP A 117 -13.73 7.83 -15.43
N PHE A 118 -12.84 8.72 -15.83
CA PHE A 118 -11.80 8.49 -16.83
C PHE A 118 -10.81 7.39 -16.36
N HIS A 119 -10.31 7.47 -15.09
CA HIS A 119 -9.46 6.43 -14.51
C HIS A 119 -10.19 5.09 -14.45
N HIS A 120 -11.47 5.11 -14.03
CA HIS A 120 -12.28 3.90 -13.96
C HIS A 120 -12.43 3.25 -15.34
N TYR A 121 -12.73 4.04 -16.38
CA TYR A 121 -12.84 3.54 -17.75
C TYR A 121 -11.52 2.90 -18.23
N PHE A 122 -10.38 3.60 -18.09
CA PHE A 122 -9.10 3.07 -18.56
C PHE A 122 -8.65 1.84 -17.79
N ARG A 123 -8.85 1.80 -16.48
CA ARG A 123 -8.54 0.62 -15.67
C ARG A 123 -9.38 -0.60 -16.04
N ASN A 124 -10.66 -0.41 -16.29
CA ASN A 124 -11.53 -1.50 -16.72
C ASN A 124 -11.21 -1.98 -18.15
N ARG A 125 -10.67 -1.11 -18.99
CA ARG A 125 -10.33 -1.47 -20.36
C ARG A 125 -8.93 -2.08 -20.51
N TYR A 126 -7.95 -1.58 -19.75
CA TYR A 126 -6.52 -1.88 -19.92
C TYR A 126 -5.81 -2.31 -18.64
N GLY A 127 -6.39 -2.12 -17.47
CA GLY A 127 -5.76 -2.43 -16.20
C GLY A 127 -5.65 -3.93 -15.94
N ALA A 128 -4.62 -4.34 -15.18
CA ALA A 128 -4.41 -5.74 -14.80
C ALA A 128 -5.58 -6.32 -13.98
N GLY A 129 -6.25 -5.49 -13.17
CA GLY A 129 -7.40 -5.86 -12.35
C GLY A 129 -8.76 -5.53 -12.97
N LYS A 130 -8.81 -5.36 -14.31
CA LYS A 130 -10.07 -5.03 -15.02
C LYS A 130 -11.17 -6.02 -14.65
N ASN A 131 -12.36 -5.48 -14.38
CA ASN A 131 -13.57 -6.23 -14.04
C ASN A 131 -13.54 -7.01 -12.72
N TYR A 132 -12.45 -6.90 -11.92
CA TYR A 132 -12.33 -7.63 -10.67
C TYR A 132 -11.99 -6.73 -9.49
N TRP A 133 -11.05 -5.78 -9.64
CA TRP A 133 -10.57 -4.98 -8.52
C TRP A 133 -11.53 -3.85 -8.18
N CYS A 134 -11.81 -3.69 -6.89
CA CYS A 134 -12.57 -2.57 -6.36
C CYS A 134 -11.63 -1.56 -5.70
N TYR A 135 -11.40 -0.45 -6.38
CA TYR A 135 -10.53 0.60 -5.87
C TYR A 135 -11.27 1.42 -4.79
N PRO A 136 -10.65 1.66 -3.61
CA PRO A 136 -11.25 2.49 -2.59
C PRO A 136 -11.50 3.93 -3.08
N THR A 137 -12.56 4.56 -2.57
CA THR A 137 -12.80 5.99 -2.70
C THR A 137 -12.12 6.76 -1.58
N LEU A 138 -11.97 8.07 -1.71
CA LEU A 138 -11.49 8.94 -0.62
C LEU A 138 -12.37 8.80 0.63
N ARG A 139 -13.69 8.67 0.46
CA ARG A 139 -14.63 8.41 1.55
C ARG A 139 -14.30 7.09 2.27
N LYS A 140 -13.95 6.05 1.53
CA LYS A 140 -13.59 4.75 2.11
C LYS A 140 -12.31 4.85 2.96
N PHE A 141 -11.30 5.61 2.53
CA PHE A 141 -10.13 5.91 3.36
C PHE A 141 -10.51 6.69 4.62
N GLY A 142 -11.49 7.61 4.55
CA GLY A 142 -12.05 8.27 5.73
C GLY A 142 -12.79 7.31 6.69
N GLU A 143 -13.33 6.18 6.20
CA GLU A 143 -13.86 5.11 7.06
C GLU A 143 -12.73 4.32 7.73
N PHE A 144 -11.65 3.99 7.00
CA PHE A 144 -10.47 3.31 7.55
C PHE A 144 -9.78 4.14 8.63
N SER A 145 -9.67 5.45 8.41
CA SER A 145 -9.00 6.36 9.34
C SER A 145 -9.62 6.38 10.74
N LYS A 146 -10.92 6.07 10.87
CA LYS A 146 -11.61 6.01 12.17
C LYS A 146 -11.11 4.90 13.10
N LEU A 147 -10.32 3.97 12.60
CA LEU A 147 -9.69 2.93 13.41
C LEU A 147 -8.42 3.41 14.13
N PHE A 148 -7.88 4.57 13.75
CA PHE A 148 -6.55 5.03 14.16
C PHE A 148 -6.63 6.36 14.89
N ASP A 149 -5.67 6.59 15.81
CA ASP A 149 -5.64 7.79 16.65
C ASP A 149 -5.12 9.00 15.90
N LYS A 150 -4.12 8.80 15.01
CA LYS A 150 -3.55 9.87 14.18
C LYS A 150 -3.51 9.44 12.73
N VAL A 151 -3.88 10.38 11.86
CA VAL A 151 -3.96 10.15 10.42
C VAL A 151 -3.32 11.31 9.68
N SER A 152 -2.40 11.00 8.80
CA SER A 152 -1.84 11.91 7.83
C SER A 152 -1.93 11.27 6.45
N TYR A 153 -2.33 12.04 5.46
CA TYR A 153 -2.41 11.53 4.09
C TYR A 153 -2.17 12.62 3.05
N ARG A 154 -1.83 12.17 1.87
CA ARG A 154 -1.77 12.99 0.66
C ARG A 154 -2.35 12.21 -0.51
N THR A 155 -3.05 12.91 -1.39
CA THR A 155 -3.54 12.34 -2.64
C THR A 155 -2.85 13.00 -3.81
N PHE A 156 -2.61 12.28 -4.89
CA PHE A 156 -1.96 12.80 -6.08
C PHE A 156 -2.30 11.98 -7.34
N GLY A 157 -1.89 12.49 -8.50
CA GLY A 157 -2.16 11.90 -9.79
C GLY A 157 -3.57 12.20 -10.29
N TYR A 158 -3.67 13.08 -11.28
CA TYR A 158 -4.94 13.41 -11.92
C TYR A 158 -5.05 12.80 -13.33
N ILE A 159 -4.00 12.85 -14.14
CA ILE A 159 -4.01 12.30 -15.49
C ILE A 159 -3.58 10.83 -15.49
N GLY A 160 -2.50 10.52 -14.78
CA GLY A 160 -1.95 9.18 -14.70
C GLY A 160 -1.32 8.68 -16.01
N GLY A 161 -1.05 7.36 -16.04
CA GLY A 161 -0.55 6.65 -17.22
C GLY A 161 0.95 6.85 -17.50
N SER A 162 1.82 6.03 -16.89
CA SER A 162 3.28 6.09 -17.08
C SER A 162 3.73 5.83 -18.51
N ASP A 163 2.95 5.08 -19.28
CA ASP A 163 3.36 4.49 -20.57
C ASP A 163 2.89 5.28 -21.80
N PHE A 164 2.20 6.41 -21.60
CA PHE A 164 1.76 7.26 -22.71
C PHE A 164 2.85 8.23 -23.17
N PRO A 165 2.87 8.63 -24.45
CA PRO A 165 3.81 9.62 -24.99
C PRO A 165 3.71 10.96 -24.26
N LEU A 166 4.75 11.81 -24.39
CA LEU A 166 4.84 13.14 -23.79
C LEU A 166 4.92 13.16 -22.22
N LYS A 167 5.54 12.14 -21.64
CA LYS A 167 5.67 11.94 -20.19
C LYS A 167 6.05 13.23 -19.41
N LYS A 168 7.03 13.99 -19.90
CA LYS A 168 7.50 15.23 -19.22
C LYS A 168 6.45 16.34 -19.18
N ILE A 169 5.75 16.55 -20.29
CA ILE A 169 4.71 17.60 -20.38
C ILE A 169 3.53 17.20 -19.50
N ARG A 170 3.14 15.95 -19.58
CA ARG A 170 2.05 15.38 -18.81
C ARG A 170 2.31 15.41 -17.30
N SER A 171 3.53 15.10 -16.85
CA SER A 171 3.89 15.19 -15.43
C SER A 171 3.78 16.63 -14.89
N LYS A 172 4.17 17.63 -15.68
CA LYS A 172 4.01 19.04 -15.28
C LYS A 172 2.53 19.43 -15.21
N LEU A 173 1.74 18.99 -16.18
CA LEU A 173 0.30 19.24 -16.20
C LEU A 173 -0.40 18.51 -15.03
N ASP A 174 0.02 17.31 -14.72
CA ASP A 174 -0.50 16.52 -13.60
C ASP A 174 -0.28 17.22 -12.26
N ILE A 175 0.94 17.73 -12.01
CA ILE A 175 1.27 18.52 -10.81
C ILE A 175 0.40 19.77 -10.70
N TYR A 176 0.15 20.47 -11.81
CA TYR A 176 -0.71 21.64 -11.81
C TYR A 176 -2.18 21.27 -11.51
N LEU A 177 -2.69 20.23 -12.17
CA LEU A 177 -4.06 19.77 -11.98
C LEU A 177 -4.31 19.26 -10.56
N GLU A 178 -3.34 18.60 -9.93
CA GLU A 178 -3.41 18.17 -8.52
C GLU A 178 -3.67 19.34 -7.56
N GLN A 179 -3.17 20.56 -7.87
CA GLN A 179 -3.34 21.71 -7.00
C GLN A 179 -4.73 22.35 -7.09
N ILE A 180 -5.40 22.20 -8.22
CA ILE A 180 -6.68 22.87 -8.49
C ILE A 180 -7.88 21.92 -8.48
N THR A 181 -7.65 20.61 -8.43
CA THR A 181 -8.72 19.61 -8.42
C THR A 181 -8.99 19.07 -7.01
N HIS A 182 -10.22 18.62 -6.79
CA HIS A 182 -10.58 18.06 -5.49
C HIS A 182 -9.83 16.72 -5.27
N PRO A 183 -9.35 16.44 -4.03
CA PRO A 183 -8.62 15.20 -3.70
C PRO A 183 -9.31 13.90 -4.11
N SER A 184 -10.64 13.85 -4.18
CA SER A 184 -11.39 12.66 -4.64
C SER A 184 -11.22 12.36 -6.13
N CYS A 185 -10.71 13.32 -6.91
CA CYS A 185 -10.42 13.14 -8.33
C CYS A 185 -9.04 12.53 -8.57
N HIS A 186 -8.19 12.49 -7.56
CA HIS A 186 -6.86 11.88 -7.65
C HIS A 186 -6.97 10.37 -7.62
N TYR A 187 -6.01 9.68 -8.25
CA TYR A 187 -6.07 8.22 -8.35
C TYR A 187 -5.06 7.49 -7.44
N ILE A 188 -4.21 8.21 -6.71
CA ILE A 188 -3.29 7.67 -5.72
C ILE A 188 -3.55 8.30 -4.35
N TYR A 189 -3.53 7.47 -3.33
CA TYR A 189 -3.59 7.83 -1.93
C TYR A 189 -2.34 7.33 -1.22
N ALA A 190 -1.61 8.21 -0.55
CA ALA A 190 -0.53 7.84 0.36
C ALA A 190 -0.95 8.19 1.79
N GLY A 191 -0.94 7.21 2.68
CA GLY A 191 -1.37 7.37 4.06
C GLY A 191 -0.34 6.91 5.07
N ILE A 192 -0.32 7.62 6.21
CA ILE A 192 0.37 7.23 7.44
C ILE A 192 -0.66 7.28 8.54
N TYR A 193 -1.00 6.12 9.09
CA TYR A 193 -1.97 6.01 10.18
C TYR A 193 -1.31 5.39 11.41
N GLN A 194 -1.55 5.95 12.59
CA GLN A 194 -0.94 5.56 13.86
C GLN A 194 -2.01 5.08 14.85
N LYS A 195 -1.68 3.98 15.56
CA LYS A 195 -2.45 3.43 16.70
C LYS A 195 -2.06 4.11 17.99
#